data_dd8c5278c2ba1554ee7bea9f174b741b
#
_entry.id   dd8c5278c2ba1554ee7bea9f174b741b
#
_cell.length_a   1.000
_cell.length_b   1.000
_cell.length_c   1.000
_cell.angle_alpha   90.00
_cell.angle_beta   90.00
_cell.angle_gamma   90.00
#
_symmetry.space_group_name_H-M   'P 1'
#
loop_
_entity.id
_entity.type
_entity.pdbx_description
1 polymer ?
#
loop_
_entity_poly.entity_id
_entity_poly.type
_entity_poly.pdbx_seq_one_letter_code
_entity_poly.pdbx_strand_id
1 'polypeptide(L)'
;MPKVVVAGSINTDVLTTMRRAPRPGETVSGETVAFGRGGKGLNQAVAAARQGVAVEFIGRVGRDAFGDQALAFFKANGVGTRGIARTDTATGTAIVMVDASAENSIVVIPAANGEVSPADLEAVTIEPGDILVSQFEIPRATIAAFFRRGRAAGGLTVLNAAPALDDAPDSLWADVDILVVNETELGHFAGVEVPGDAAEDAVAAAARRLMRRPGQTVVATLGVRGALAVTADDQVIVPGRKVKAVDTTGAGDCFVGSLAARLAQGDALPQAMRHANVAASIAVTRVGAGDAMPTADEVLALSV
;
A
#
# COMPACT_ATOMS: atom_id res chain seq x y z
N MET A 1 18.88 -13.05 5.99
CA MET A 1 17.51 -12.85 6.53
C MET A 1 16.63 -12.44 5.39
N PRO A 2 15.39 -12.89 5.31
CA PRO A 2 14.44 -12.45 4.31
C PRO A 2 14.32 -10.93 4.30
N LYS A 3 14.05 -10.36 3.12
CA LYS A 3 13.82 -8.93 2.91
C LYS A 3 12.42 -8.70 2.35
N VAL A 4 12.00 -7.46 2.34
CA VAL A 4 10.79 -7.05 1.62
C VAL A 4 11.21 -6.51 0.25
N VAL A 5 10.58 -6.99 -0.80
CA VAL A 5 10.74 -6.46 -2.17
C VAL A 5 9.41 -5.82 -2.56
N VAL A 6 9.44 -4.52 -2.84
CA VAL A 6 8.23 -3.78 -3.25
C VAL A 6 8.33 -3.45 -4.73
N ALA A 7 7.39 -3.94 -5.54
CA ALA A 7 7.19 -3.46 -6.91
C ALA A 7 5.96 -2.54 -6.91
N GLY A 8 6.14 -1.23 -7.15
CA GLY A 8 5.03 -0.31 -6.93
C GLY A 8 5.28 1.11 -7.43
N SER A 9 4.32 1.96 -7.10
CA SER A 9 4.24 3.35 -7.51
C SER A 9 5.10 4.28 -6.66
N ILE A 10 5.51 5.37 -7.30
CA ILE A 10 6.16 6.52 -6.68
C ILE A 10 5.44 7.77 -7.19
N ASN A 11 4.82 8.53 -6.28
CA ASN A 11 4.11 9.76 -6.63
C ASN A 11 4.65 10.96 -5.86
N THR A 12 4.50 12.13 -6.46
CA THR A 12 4.47 13.39 -5.72
C THR A 12 3.02 13.76 -5.50
N ASP A 13 2.62 13.95 -4.25
CA ASP A 13 1.28 14.39 -3.91
C ASP A 13 1.26 15.94 -3.88
N VAL A 14 0.42 16.53 -4.70
CA VAL A 14 0.16 17.97 -4.73
C VAL A 14 -1.15 18.21 -3.99
N LEU A 15 -1.05 18.59 -2.72
CA LEU A 15 -2.21 18.88 -1.87
C LEU A 15 -2.58 20.36 -2.01
N THR A 16 -3.80 20.64 -2.40
CA THR A 16 -4.33 22.00 -2.51
C THR A 16 -5.58 22.14 -1.67
N THR A 17 -5.71 23.26 -0.94
CA THR A 17 -6.95 23.60 -0.23
C THR A 17 -7.67 24.74 -0.92
N MET A 18 -9.01 24.72 -0.89
CA MET A 18 -9.86 25.70 -1.54
C MET A 18 -11.25 25.74 -0.90
N ARG A 19 -12.01 26.78 -1.16
CA ARG A 19 -13.39 26.86 -0.62
C ARG A 19 -14.34 25.82 -1.21
N ARG A 20 -14.18 25.50 -2.49
CA ARG A 20 -14.88 24.45 -3.22
C ARG A 20 -14.11 24.02 -4.45
N ALA A 21 -14.29 22.80 -4.90
CA ALA A 21 -13.75 22.34 -6.18
C ALA A 21 -14.33 23.14 -7.37
N PRO A 22 -13.54 23.38 -8.44
CA PRO A 22 -14.03 24.05 -9.64
C PRO A 22 -15.03 23.17 -10.39
N ARG A 23 -16.06 23.79 -10.98
CA ARG A 23 -16.93 23.13 -11.96
C ARG A 23 -16.30 23.20 -13.35
N PRO A 24 -16.75 22.40 -14.32
CA PRO A 24 -16.28 22.51 -15.69
C PRO A 24 -16.35 23.94 -16.23
N GLY A 25 -15.21 24.44 -16.74
CA GLY A 25 -15.08 25.80 -17.25
C GLY A 25 -14.82 26.89 -16.21
N GLU A 26 -14.73 26.55 -14.92
CA GLU A 26 -14.43 27.53 -13.86
C GLU A 26 -12.94 27.60 -13.53
N THR A 27 -12.52 28.80 -13.12
CA THR A 27 -11.26 29.03 -12.41
C THR A 27 -11.58 29.46 -10.99
N VAL A 28 -11.00 28.77 -10.00
CA VAL A 28 -11.14 29.12 -8.59
C VAL A 28 -9.78 29.44 -8.00
N SER A 29 -9.75 30.32 -6.98
CA SER A 29 -8.53 30.56 -6.20
C SER A 29 -8.36 29.48 -5.16
N GLY A 30 -7.18 28.84 -5.09
CA GLY A 30 -6.77 28.01 -3.98
C GLY A 30 -6.30 28.86 -2.80
N GLU A 31 -6.23 28.25 -1.61
CA GLU A 31 -5.77 28.88 -0.36
C GLU A 31 -4.34 28.47 -0.05
N THR A 32 -4.02 27.18 -0.20
CA THR A 32 -2.68 26.64 0.07
C THR A 32 -2.26 25.63 -0.99
N VAL A 33 -0.95 25.40 -1.09
CA VAL A 33 -0.38 24.25 -1.79
C VAL A 33 0.72 23.65 -0.93
N ALA A 34 0.74 22.32 -0.87
CA ALA A 34 1.82 21.55 -0.24
C ALA A 34 2.22 20.40 -1.18
N PHE A 35 3.48 20.00 -1.08
CA PHE A 35 4.02 18.87 -1.81
C PHE A 35 4.40 17.77 -0.83
N GLY A 36 3.81 16.59 -1.01
CA GLY A 36 4.07 15.41 -0.22
C GLY A 36 4.76 14.31 -1.05
N ARG A 37 5.25 13.32 -0.36
CA ARG A 37 5.78 12.09 -0.96
C ARG A 37 4.74 11.02 -0.78
N GLY A 38 4.31 10.47 -1.90
CA GLY A 38 3.23 9.51 -1.96
C GLY A 38 3.46 8.40 -2.96
N GLY A 39 2.36 7.76 -3.33
CA GLY A 39 2.36 6.51 -4.06
C GLY A 39 2.35 5.33 -3.09
N LYS A 40 1.40 4.41 -3.29
CA LYS A 40 1.23 3.26 -2.38
C LYS A 40 2.50 2.45 -2.25
N GLY A 41 3.23 2.26 -3.35
CA GLY A 41 4.50 1.55 -3.34
C GLY A 41 5.55 2.22 -2.45
N LEU A 42 5.77 3.53 -2.62
CA LEU A 42 6.70 4.30 -1.80
C LEU A 42 6.32 4.23 -0.32
N ASN A 43 5.06 4.46 0.00
CA ASN A 43 4.55 4.45 1.36
C ASN A 43 4.79 3.09 2.05
N GLN A 44 4.45 2.00 1.37
CA GLN A 44 4.60 0.63 1.88
C GLN A 44 6.07 0.24 2.07
N ALA A 45 6.95 0.64 1.13
CA ALA A 45 8.39 0.39 1.24
C ALA A 45 9.02 1.14 2.42
N VAL A 46 8.67 2.42 2.60
CA VAL A 46 9.15 3.22 3.73
C VAL A 46 8.59 2.71 5.05
N ALA A 47 7.30 2.34 5.09
CA ALA A 47 6.72 1.71 6.27
C ALA A 47 7.48 0.44 6.66
N ALA A 48 7.77 -0.45 5.70
CA ALA A 48 8.53 -1.67 5.96
C ALA A 48 9.97 -1.39 6.44
N ALA A 49 10.68 -0.47 5.78
CA ALA A 49 12.06 -0.15 6.13
C ALA A 49 12.17 0.44 7.55
N ARG A 50 11.23 1.30 7.95
CA ARG A 50 11.17 1.85 9.31
C ARG A 50 10.86 0.81 10.38
N GLN A 51 10.37 -0.40 10.00
CA GLN A 51 10.25 -1.55 10.91
C GLN A 51 11.54 -2.39 11.00
N GLY A 52 12.65 -1.91 10.42
CA GLY A 52 13.98 -2.50 10.64
C GLY A 52 14.31 -3.69 9.75
N VAL A 53 13.60 -3.91 8.65
CA VAL A 53 13.95 -4.95 7.65
C VAL A 53 14.67 -4.34 6.44
N ALA A 54 15.45 -5.14 5.74
CA ALA A 54 15.98 -4.75 4.45
C ALA A 54 14.84 -4.65 3.43
N VAL A 55 14.83 -3.57 2.66
CA VAL A 55 13.82 -3.33 1.61
C VAL A 55 14.51 -3.00 0.30
N GLU A 56 14.09 -3.66 -0.79
CA GLU A 56 14.46 -3.30 -2.16
C GLU A 56 13.20 -2.82 -2.90
N PHE A 57 13.34 -1.80 -3.71
CA PHE A 57 12.23 -1.23 -4.46
C PHE A 57 12.42 -1.38 -5.97
N ILE A 58 11.35 -1.76 -6.67
CA ILE A 58 11.25 -1.83 -8.12
C ILE A 58 10.18 -0.86 -8.60
N GLY A 59 10.55 0.06 -9.49
CA GLY A 59 9.64 1.07 -9.99
C GLY A 59 10.32 2.01 -10.97
N ARG A 60 9.64 3.09 -11.33
CA ARG A 60 10.17 4.12 -12.22
C ARG A 60 9.87 5.52 -11.72
N VAL A 61 10.81 6.43 -11.98
CA VAL A 61 10.67 7.88 -11.76
C VAL A 61 11.11 8.64 -13.00
N GLY A 62 10.63 9.86 -13.13
CA GLY A 62 11.07 10.77 -14.18
C GLY A 62 12.50 11.28 -13.95
N ARG A 63 13.10 11.86 -15.01
CA ARG A 63 14.33 12.65 -14.94
C ARG A 63 14.01 14.08 -14.53
N ASP A 64 13.29 14.23 -13.41
CA ASP A 64 12.79 15.50 -12.90
C ASP A 64 13.09 15.67 -11.39
N ALA A 65 12.82 16.86 -10.88
CA ALA A 65 13.08 17.18 -9.48
C ALA A 65 12.26 16.31 -8.51
N PHE A 66 11.09 15.84 -8.90
CA PHE A 66 10.25 14.97 -8.07
C PHE A 66 10.86 13.56 -7.97
N GLY A 67 11.37 13.03 -9.08
CA GLY A 67 12.12 11.78 -9.08
C GLY A 67 13.38 11.86 -8.22
N ASP A 68 14.13 12.98 -8.28
CA ASP A 68 15.29 13.19 -7.41
C ASP A 68 14.92 13.21 -5.93
N GLN A 69 13.82 13.90 -5.57
CA GLN A 69 13.33 13.96 -4.19
C GLN A 69 12.86 12.59 -3.69
N ALA A 70 12.17 11.80 -4.51
CA ALA A 70 11.74 10.45 -4.17
C ALA A 70 12.94 9.53 -3.90
N LEU A 71 13.96 9.55 -4.76
CA LEU A 71 15.19 8.76 -4.56
C LEU A 71 15.96 9.17 -3.30
N ALA A 72 16.05 10.47 -3.03
CA ALA A 72 16.66 10.97 -1.80
C ALA A 72 15.88 10.50 -0.55
N PHE A 73 14.55 10.50 -0.62
CA PHE A 73 13.69 10.05 0.47
C PHE A 73 13.82 8.54 0.73
N PHE A 74 13.84 7.70 -0.31
CA PHE A 74 14.13 6.29 -0.17
C PHE A 74 15.47 6.04 0.51
N LYS A 75 16.52 6.72 0.03
CA LYS A 75 17.86 6.59 0.61
C LYS A 75 17.90 6.98 2.09
N ALA A 76 17.23 8.09 2.46
CA ALA A 76 17.14 8.54 3.84
C ALA A 76 16.40 7.55 4.76
N ASN A 77 15.51 6.72 4.21
CA ASN A 77 14.78 5.69 4.93
C ASN A 77 15.38 4.28 4.78
N GLY A 78 16.57 4.13 4.20
CA GLY A 78 17.25 2.85 4.07
C GLY A 78 16.67 1.89 3.04
N VAL A 79 15.83 2.37 2.11
CA VAL A 79 15.27 1.58 1.01
C VAL A 79 16.27 1.48 -0.13
N GLY A 80 16.54 0.26 -0.60
CA GLY A 80 17.37 -0.01 -1.78
C GLY A 80 16.71 0.47 -3.07
N THR A 81 17.44 1.24 -3.88
CA THR A 81 16.93 1.93 -5.06
C THR A 81 17.49 1.40 -6.39
N ARG A 82 18.23 0.28 -6.37
CA ARG A 82 18.83 -0.29 -7.59
C ARG A 82 17.79 -0.72 -8.63
N GLY A 83 16.59 -1.09 -8.17
CA GLY A 83 15.46 -1.46 -9.03
C GLY A 83 14.63 -0.28 -9.52
N ILE A 84 15.03 0.97 -9.24
CA ILE A 84 14.31 2.15 -9.71
C ILE A 84 14.96 2.67 -11.00
N ALA A 85 14.25 2.53 -12.12
CA ALA A 85 14.68 3.06 -13.40
C ALA A 85 14.24 4.53 -13.56
N ARG A 86 15.00 5.29 -14.35
CA ARG A 86 14.65 6.67 -14.75
C ARG A 86 14.15 6.69 -16.19
N THR A 87 13.06 7.40 -16.42
CA THR A 87 12.45 7.59 -17.75
C THR A 87 12.35 9.09 -18.09
N ASP A 88 12.08 9.37 -19.37
CA ASP A 88 11.82 10.74 -19.85
C ASP A 88 10.37 11.18 -19.57
N THR A 89 9.49 10.24 -19.22
CA THR A 89 8.15 10.53 -18.72
C THR A 89 8.24 11.08 -17.30
N ALA A 90 7.41 12.05 -16.95
CA ALA A 90 7.42 12.68 -15.63
C ALA A 90 7.19 11.66 -14.50
N THR A 91 7.67 11.98 -13.31
CA THR A 91 7.34 11.22 -12.09
C THR A 91 5.83 11.21 -11.84
N GLY A 92 5.30 10.08 -11.35
CA GLY A 92 3.89 9.95 -10.98
C GLY A 92 3.43 11.06 -10.05
N THR A 93 2.21 11.54 -10.23
CA THR A 93 1.68 12.67 -9.46
C THR A 93 0.24 12.40 -9.05
N ALA A 94 -0.10 12.70 -7.81
CA ALA A 94 -1.47 12.77 -7.34
C ALA A 94 -1.82 14.23 -7.00
N ILE A 95 -2.90 14.75 -7.59
CA ILE A 95 -3.43 16.07 -7.27
C ILE A 95 -4.60 15.85 -6.32
N VAL A 96 -4.44 16.29 -5.08
CA VAL A 96 -5.44 16.17 -4.02
C VAL A 96 -6.03 17.55 -3.75
N MET A 97 -7.28 17.72 -4.08
CA MET A 97 -8.05 18.93 -3.81
C MET A 97 -8.92 18.71 -2.59
N VAL A 98 -8.77 19.56 -1.57
CA VAL A 98 -9.57 19.51 -0.34
C VAL A 98 -10.37 20.79 -0.24
N ASP A 99 -11.68 20.66 -0.12
CA ASP A 99 -12.58 21.81 0.02
C ASP A 99 -12.87 22.16 1.49
N ALA A 100 -13.65 23.24 1.71
CA ALA A 100 -14.00 23.73 3.04
C ALA A 100 -14.87 22.75 3.86
N SER A 101 -15.49 21.75 3.23
CA SER A 101 -16.21 20.66 3.91
C SER A 101 -15.32 19.48 4.30
N ALA A 102 -14.02 19.59 4.02
CA ALA A 102 -13.03 18.51 4.15
C ALA A 102 -13.29 17.32 3.21
N GLU A 103 -14.10 17.51 2.16
CA GLU A 103 -14.20 16.54 1.08
C GLU A 103 -13.00 16.65 0.16
N ASN A 104 -12.49 15.50 -0.29
CA ASN A 104 -11.36 15.45 -1.21
C ASN A 104 -11.78 14.94 -2.59
N SER A 105 -11.14 15.50 -3.60
CA SER A 105 -11.17 15.00 -4.97
C SER A 105 -9.73 14.74 -5.42
N ILE A 106 -9.47 13.55 -5.95
CA ILE A 106 -8.11 13.12 -6.26
C ILE A 106 -8.01 12.78 -7.74
N VAL A 107 -7.00 13.34 -8.41
CA VAL A 107 -6.61 12.96 -9.76
C VAL A 107 -5.24 12.31 -9.70
N VAL A 108 -5.15 11.05 -10.10
CA VAL A 108 -3.87 10.31 -10.17
C VAL A 108 -3.38 10.29 -11.61
N ILE A 109 -2.17 10.75 -11.83
CA ILE A 109 -1.44 10.68 -13.09
C ILE A 109 -0.33 9.64 -12.94
N PRO A 110 -0.48 8.43 -13.51
CA PRO A 110 0.51 7.36 -13.36
C PRO A 110 1.89 7.75 -13.91
N ALA A 111 1.94 8.38 -15.06
CA ALA A 111 3.18 8.82 -15.72
C ALA A 111 4.24 7.71 -15.72
N ALA A 112 5.43 7.91 -15.15
CA ALA A 112 6.49 6.91 -15.06
C ALA A 112 6.06 5.57 -14.42
N ASN A 113 5.09 5.58 -13.49
CA ASN A 113 4.56 4.35 -12.90
C ASN A 113 3.88 3.45 -13.94
N GLY A 114 3.23 4.06 -14.96
CA GLY A 114 2.60 3.34 -16.05
C GLY A 114 3.58 2.62 -16.99
N GLU A 115 4.86 2.95 -16.93
CA GLU A 115 5.92 2.36 -17.74
C GLU A 115 6.66 1.21 -17.04
N VAL A 116 6.36 0.93 -15.77
CA VAL A 116 6.98 -0.19 -15.04
C VAL A 116 6.65 -1.49 -15.76
N SER A 117 7.67 -2.25 -16.10
CA SER A 117 7.57 -3.42 -16.97
C SER A 117 8.22 -4.67 -16.36
N PRO A 118 7.93 -5.87 -16.87
CA PRO A 118 8.60 -7.08 -16.41
C PRO A 118 10.13 -7.05 -16.52
N ALA A 119 10.70 -6.26 -17.44
CA ALA A 119 12.14 -6.10 -17.55
C ALA A 119 12.77 -5.42 -16.33
N ASP A 120 12.06 -4.52 -15.66
CA ASP A 120 12.54 -3.83 -14.45
C ASP A 120 12.74 -4.81 -13.27
N LEU A 121 12.03 -5.94 -13.29
CA LEU A 121 12.10 -6.95 -12.24
C LEU A 121 13.48 -7.62 -12.14
N GLU A 122 14.24 -7.61 -13.23
CA GLU A 122 15.57 -8.25 -13.29
C GLU A 122 16.62 -7.51 -12.44
N ALA A 123 16.37 -6.26 -12.07
CA ALA A 123 17.28 -5.44 -11.26
C ALA A 123 17.42 -5.92 -9.81
N VAL A 124 16.48 -6.74 -9.32
CA VAL A 124 16.44 -7.20 -7.92
C VAL A 124 16.36 -8.74 -7.90
N THR A 125 17.29 -9.37 -7.19
CA THR A 125 17.23 -10.80 -6.91
C THR A 125 16.21 -11.10 -5.83
N ILE A 126 15.38 -12.11 -6.04
CA ILE A 126 14.42 -12.62 -5.06
C ILE A 126 14.97 -13.93 -4.49
N GLU A 127 15.01 -14.04 -3.17
CA GLU A 127 15.51 -15.22 -2.45
C GLU A 127 14.34 -15.94 -1.74
N PRO A 128 14.49 -17.23 -1.42
CA PRO A 128 13.47 -17.95 -0.65
C PRO A 128 13.16 -17.26 0.68
N GLY A 129 11.86 -17.10 0.96
CA GLY A 129 11.38 -16.45 2.17
C GLY A 129 11.23 -14.92 2.06
N ASP A 130 11.68 -14.28 0.98
CA ASP A 130 11.43 -12.86 0.75
C ASP A 130 9.92 -12.57 0.67
N ILE A 131 9.51 -11.39 1.15
CA ILE A 131 8.14 -10.92 1.09
C ILE A 131 7.99 -9.96 -0.09
N LEU A 132 7.14 -10.31 -1.04
CA LEU A 132 6.90 -9.53 -2.24
C LEU A 132 5.61 -8.73 -2.10
N VAL A 133 5.69 -7.41 -2.21
CA VAL A 133 4.55 -6.51 -2.03
C VAL A 133 4.28 -5.73 -3.31
N SER A 134 3.01 -5.63 -3.71
CA SER A 134 2.58 -4.78 -4.82
C SER A 134 1.17 -4.23 -4.60
N GLN A 135 0.78 -3.25 -5.44
CA GLN A 135 -0.50 -2.55 -5.42
C GLN A 135 -0.95 -2.25 -6.85
N PHE A 136 -2.19 -1.78 -7.05
CA PHE A 136 -2.74 -1.54 -8.37
C PHE A 136 -2.41 -0.15 -8.97
N GLU A 137 -1.24 0.41 -8.65
CA GLU A 137 -0.77 1.68 -9.22
C GLU A 137 0.37 1.53 -10.26
N ILE A 138 0.71 0.29 -10.63
CA ILE A 138 1.60 -0.06 -11.74
C ILE A 138 0.91 -1.08 -12.67
N PRO A 139 1.42 -1.33 -13.89
CA PRO A 139 0.76 -2.25 -14.83
C PRO A 139 0.56 -3.66 -14.28
N ARG A 140 -0.66 -4.20 -14.37
CA ARG A 140 -1.04 -5.53 -13.84
C ARG A 140 -0.21 -6.68 -14.42
N ALA A 141 0.19 -6.57 -15.67
CA ALA A 141 1.07 -7.55 -16.29
C ALA A 141 2.42 -7.66 -15.57
N THR A 142 2.94 -6.51 -15.09
CA THR A 142 4.18 -6.46 -14.30
C THR A 142 3.97 -7.05 -12.92
N ILE A 143 2.84 -6.73 -12.25
CA ILE A 143 2.50 -7.32 -10.94
C ILE A 143 2.37 -8.85 -11.05
N ALA A 144 1.68 -9.34 -12.08
CA ALA A 144 1.53 -10.78 -12.31
C ALA A 144 2.89 -11.47 -12.55
N ALA A 145 3.76 -10.85 -13.37
CA ALA A 145 5.12 -11.35 -13.59
C ALA A 145 5.95 -11.35 -12.30
N PHE A 146 5.83 -10.30 -11.48
CA PHE A 146 6.52 -10.15 -10.21
C PHE A 146 6.13 -11.25 -9.23
N PHE A 147 4.84 -11.50 -9.02
CA PHE A 147 4.38 -12.52 -8.09
C PHE A 147 4.69 -13.93 -8.58
N ARG A 148 4.54 -14.21 -9.88
CA ARG A 148 4.95 -15.50 -10.45
C ARG A 148 6.43 -15.78 -10.21
N ARG A 149 7.29 -14.79 -10.46
CA ARG A 149 8.73 -14.89 -10.22
C ARG A 149 9.04 -15.09 -8.73
N GLY A 150 8.36 -14.34 -7.87
CA GLY A 150 8.52 -14.45 -6.41
C GLY A 150 8.15 -15.83 -5.89
N ARG A 151 7.03 -16.37 -6.29
CA ARG A 151 6.59 -17.71 -5.89
C ARG A 151 7.52 -18.80 -6.41
N ALA A 152 7.99 -18.65 -7.66
CA ALA A 152 8.97 -19.60 -8.22
C ALA A 152 10.28 -19.59 -7.43
N ALA A 153 10.65 -18.47 -6.82
CA ALA A 153 11.82 -18.34 -5.95
C ALA A 153 11.56 -18.77 -4.49
N GLY A 154 10.34 -19.15 -4.12
CA GLY A 154 9.98 -19.50 -2.75
C GLY A 154 9.69 -18.30 -1.84
N GLY A 155 9.36 -17.15 -2.41
CA GLY A 155 8.90 -15.96 -1.69
C GLY A 155 7.40 -16.00 -1.38
N LEU A 156 6.96 -15.16 -0.44
CA LEU A 156 5.56 -14.94 -0.07
C LEU A 156 5.02 -13.68 -0.75
N THR A 157 3.87 -13.76 -1.42
CA THR A 157 3.30 -12.64 -2.17
C THR A 157 2.19 -11.95 -1.39
N VAL A 158 2.25 -10.63 -1.30
CA VAL A 158 1.28 -9.76 -0.62
C VAL A 158 0.78 -8.72 -1.60
N LEU A 159 -0.49 -8.78 -1.96
CA LEU A 159 -1.15 -7.79 -2.80
C LEU A 159 -2.03 -6.88 -1.96
N ASN A 160 -1.77 -5.58 -1.98
CA ASN A 160 -2.77 -4.60 -1.58
C ASN A 160 -3.62 -4.26 -2.82
N ALA A 161 -4.85 -4.76 -2.90
CA ALA A 161 -5.71 -4.58 -4.07
C ALA A 161 -6.32 -3.17 -4.12
N ALA A 162 -5.48 -2.16 -4.05
CA ALA A 162 -5.81 -0.74 -4.04
C ALA A 162 -5.08 0.03 -5.16
N PRO A 163 -5.76 0.99 -5.82
CA PRO A 163 -7.20 1.27 -5.76
C PRO A 163 -8.05 0.13 -6.37
N ALA A 164 -9.34 0.10 -6.01
CA ALA A 164 -10.28 -0.87 -6.61
C ALA A 164 -10.44 -0.60 -8.10
N LEU A 165 -10.13 -1.58 -8.95
CA LEU A 165 -10.15 -1.50 -10.41
C LEU A 165 -10.67 -2.81 -11.01
N ASP A 166 -11.46 -2.71 -12.08
CA ASP A 166 -12.18 -3.84 -12.68
C ASP A 166 -11.32 -4.78 -13.56
N ASP A 167 -10.10 -4.36 -13.93
CA ASP A 167 -9.30 -5.00 -14.98
C ASP A 167 -8.19 -5.94 -14.49
N ALA A 168 -8.24 -6.40 -13.23
CA ALA A 168 -7.25 -7.34 -12.71
C ALA A 168 -7.52 -8.77 -13.24
N PRO A 169 -6.57 -9.40 -13.97
CA PRO A 169 -6.78 -10.72 -14.55
C PRO A 169 -6.82 -11.81 -13.47
N ASP A 170 -7.68 -12.81 -13.64
CA ASP A 170 -7.83 -13.95 -12.71
C ASP A 170 -6.50 -14.66 -12.40
N SER A 171 -5.58 -14.71 -13.35
CA SER A 171 -4.26 -15.30 -13.16
C SER A 171 -3.42 -14.57 -12.12
N LEU A 172 -3.60 -13.24 -11.95
CA LEU A 172 -2.91 -12.49 -10.91
C LEU A 172 -3.36 -12.93 -9.51
N TRP A 173 -4.68 -13.09 -9.32
CA TRP A 173 -5.24 -13.50 -8.04
C TRP A 173 -4.74 -14.86 -7.58
N ALA A 174 -4.51 -15.79 -8.52
CA ALA A 174 -3.98 -17.13 -8.21
C ALA A 174 -2.53 -17.11 -7.69
N ASP A 175 -1.75 -16.08 -8.04
CA ASP A 175 -0.37 -15.93 -7.61
C ASP A 175 -0.21 -15.13 -6.30
N VAL A 176 -1.31 -14.67 -5.68
CA VAL A 176 -1.32 -13.96 -4.39
C VAL A 176 -1.43 -14.95 -3.23
N ASP A 177 -0.57 -14.84 -2.22
CA ASP A 177 -0.68 -15.61 -0.97
C ASP A 177 -1.50 -14.85 0.08
N ILE A 178 -1.23 -13.56 0.25
CA ILE A 178 -1.98 -12.68 1.16
C ILE A 178 -2.56 -11.51 0.35
N LEU A 179 -3.88 -11.41 0.34
CA LEU A 179 -4.59 -10.30 -0.26
C LEU A 179 -5.03 -9.32 0.83
N VAL A 180 -4.61 -8.06 0.74
CA VAL A 180 -5.02 -7.00 1.68
C VAL A 180 -5.98 -6.06 0.99
N VAL A 181 -7.16 -5.85 1.58
CA VAL A 181 -8.24 -4.98 1.10
C VAL A 181 -8.88 -4.22 2.26
N ASN A 182 -9.45 -3.05 1.99
CA ASN A 182 -10.39 -2.39 2.91
C ASN A 182 -11.84 -2.83 2.62
N GLU A 183 -12.82 -2.34 3.38
CA GLU A 183 -14.23 -2.71 3.21
C GLU A 183 -14.76 -2.35 1.81
N THR A 184 -14.38 -1.18 1.28
CA THR A 184 -14.80 -0.71 -0.04
C THR A 184 -14.22 -1.60 -1.16
N GLU A 185 -12.92 -1.88 -1.10
CA GLU A 185 -12.22 -2.75 -2.04
C GLU A 185 -12.75 -4.19 -1.97
N LEU A 186 -12.97 -4.69 -0.75
CA LEU A 186 -13.58 -6.00 -0.53
C LEU A 186 -14.95 -6.10 -1.19
N GLY A 187 -15.81 -5.10 -0.94
CA GLY A 187 -17.15 -5.05 -1.53
C GLY A 187 -17.12 -5.03 -3.05
N HIS A 188 -16.24 -4.19 -3.62
CA HIS A 188 -16.03 -4.06 -5.05
C HIS A 188 -15.65 -5.41 -5.69
N PHE A 189 -14.59 -6.06 -5.23
CA PHE A 189 -14.09 -7.30 -5.81
C PHE A 189 -14.96 -8.51 -5.50
N ALA A 190 -15.69 -8.53 -4.37
CA ALA A 190 -16.61 -9.60 -4.03
C ALA A 190 -17.97 -9.46 -4.72
N GLY A 191 -18.26 -8.31 -5.34
CA GLY A 191 -19.55 -8.00 -5.96
C GLY A 191 -20.69 -7.95 -4.94
N VAL A 192 -20.43 -7.45 -3.74
CA VAL A 192 -21.40 -7.28 -2.64
C VAL A 192 -21.15 -5.97 -1.91
N GLU A 193 -22.16 -5.44 -1.25
CA GLU A 193 -21.96 -4.32 -0.34
C GLU A 193 -21.36 -4.81 0.99
N VAL A 194 -20.30 -4.12 1.46
CA VAL A 194 -19.65 -4.35 2.75
C VAL A 194 -19.63 -3.03 3.51
N PRO A 195 -20.68 -2.70 4.28
CA PRO A 195 -20.73 -1.50 5.11
C PRO A 195 -19.63 -1.48 6.17
N GLY A 196 -19.21 -0.27 6.59
CA GLY A 196 -18.15 -0.10 7.60
C GLY A 196 -18.50 -0.69 8.98
N ASP A 197 -19.77 -1.01 9.25
CA ASP A 197 -20.26 -1.70 10.46
C ASP A 197 -20.66 -3.16 10.21
N ALA A 198 -20.34 -3.72 9.01
CA ALA A 198 -20.65 -5.11 8.68
C ALA A 198 -20.12 -6.08 9.74
N ALA A 199 -20.92 -7.09 10.10
CA ALA A 199 -20.50 -8.14 11.03
C ALA A 199 -19.29 -8.92 10.47
N GLU A 200 -18.42 -9.41 11.34
CA GLU A 200 -17.21 -10.14 10.96
C GLU A 200 -17.50 -11.33 10.04
N ASP A 201 -18.57 -12.09 10.29
CA ASP A 201 -18.98 -13.20 9.45
C ASP A 201 -19.38 -12.76 8.04
N ALA A 202 -20.02 -11.60 7.88
CA ALA A 202 -20.36 -11.04 6.57
C ALA A 202 -19.09 -10.61 5.80
N VAL A 203 -18.14 -9.96 6.50
CA VAL A 203 -16.83 -9.63 5.94
C VAL A 203 -16.08 -10.89 5.53
N ALA A 204 -16.07 -11.91 6.37
CA ALA A 204 -15.41 -13.18 6.08
C ALA A 204 -16.05 -13.91 4.89
N ALA A 205 -17.37 -13.90 4.79
CA ALA A 205 -18.08 -14.47 3.65
C ALA A 205 -17.73 -13.77 2.33
N ALA A 206 -17.64 -12.43 2.34
CA ALA A 206 -17.17 -11.65 1.19
C ALA A 206 -15.69 -11.95 0.86
N ALA A 207 -14.82 -12.02 1.86
CA ALA A 207 -13.41 -12.32 1.70
C ALA A 207 -13.17 -13.70 1.04
N ARG A 208 -13.90 -14.72 1.46
CA ARG A 208 -13.81 -16.08 0.85
C ARG A 208 -14.14 -16.10 -0.64
N ARG A 209 -14.98 -15.17 -1.12
CA ARG A 209 -15.30 -15.06 -2.56
C ARG A 209 -14.09 -14.63 -3.40
N LEU A 210 -13.09 -13.98 -2.81
CA LEU A 210 -11.87 -13.52 -3.48
C LEU A 210 -10.82 -14.62 -3.63
N MET A 211 -10.94 -15.72 -2.89
CA MET A 211 -9.96 -16.80 -2.93
C MET A 211 -10.06 -17.58 -4.26
N ARG A 212 -8.93 -17.89 -4.86
CA ARG A 212 -8.79 -18.62 -6.13
C ARG A 212 -8.09 -19.96 -5.98
N ARG A 213 -7.48 -20.21 -4.81
CA ARG A 213 -6.81 -21.48 -4.50
C ARG A 213 -6.74 -21.73 -3.00
N PRO A 214 -6.56 -22.99 -2.57
CA PRO A 214 -6.25 -23.30 -1.17
C PRO A 214 -4.99 -22.59 -0.67
N GLY A 215 -4.95 -22.27 0.63
CA GLY A 215 -3.80 -21.64 1.29
C GLY A 215 -3.68 -20.12 1.08
N GLN A 216 -4.62 -19.50 0.37
CA GLN A 216 -4.71 -18.04 0.34
C GLN A 216 -5.31 -17.49 1.63
N THR A 217 -4.85 -16.29 2.00
CA THR A 217 -5.45 -15.51 3.09
C THR A 217 -5.90 -14.16 2.56
N VAL A 218 -7.09 -13.73 2.93
CA VAL A 218 -7.58 -12.37 2.71
C VAL A 218 -7.53 -11.63 4.04
N VAL A 219 -6.86 -10.49 4.08
CA VAL A 219 -6.81 -9.60 5.25
C VAL A 219 -7.67 -8.38 4.91
N ALA A 220 -8.81 -8.28 5.56
CA ALA A 220 -9.69 -7.11 5.46
C ALA A 220 -9.33 -6.10 6.56
N THR A 221 -8.89 -4.90 6.18
CA THR A 221 -8.71 -3.78 7.14
C THR A 221 -10.04 -3.10 7.38
N LEU A 222 -10.40 -2.90 8.65
CA LEU A 222 -11.71 -2.46 9.12
C LEU A 222 -11.62 -1.11 9.88
N GLY A 223 -10.68 -0.27 9.49
CA GLY A 223 -10.43 1.02 10.13
C GLY A 223 -10.21 0.88 11.65
N VAL A 224 -10.99 1.58 12.44
CA VAL A 224 -10.88 1.57 13.93
C VAL A 224 -11.19 0.20 14.55
N ARG A 225 -11.87 -0.68 13.83
CA ARG A 225 -12.16 -2.05 14.28
C ARG A 225 -10.95 -2.98 14.20
N GLY A 226 -9.93 -2.61 13.41
CA GLY A 226 -8.71 -3.38 13.23
C GLY A 226 -8.62 -4.12 11.90
N ALA A 227 -8.30 -5.41 11.91
CA ALA A 227 -8.16 -6.20 10.71
C ALA A 227 -8.61 -7.65 10.92
N LEU A 228 -9.30 -8.22 9.94
CA LEU A 228 -9.78 -9.59 9.92
C LEU A 228 -8.98 -10.40 8.90
N ALA A 229 -8.24 -11.40 9.34
CA ALA A 229 -7.65 -12.41 8.45
C ALA A 229 -8.63 -13.55 8.25
N VAL A 230 -8.84 -13.92 7.00
CA VAL A 230 -9.77 -14.97 6.59
C VAL A 230 -9.05 -15.99 5.73
N THR A 231 -9.16 -17.25 6.06
CA THR A 231 -8.76 -18.41 5.23
C THR A 231 -10.02 -19.15 4.73
N ALA A 232 -9.83 -20.24 3.99
CA ALA A 232 -10.96 -21.06 3.57
C ALA A 232 -11.77 -21.58 4.78
N ASP A 233 -11.08 -21.98 5.86
CA ASP A 233 -11.66 -22.74 6.96
C ASP A 233 -11.75 -21.94 8.26
N ASP A 234 -11.01 -20.80 8.39
CA ASP A 234 -10.90 -20.07 9.65
C ASP A 234 -10.91 -18.55 9.44
N GLN A 235 -11.10 -17.80 10.53
CA GLN A 235 -10.99 -16.36 10.56
C GLN A 235 -10.44 -15.88 11.91
N VAL A 236 -9.60 -14.84 11.87
CA VAL A 236 -8.98 -14.25 13.07
C VAL A 236 -9.10 -12.74 13.02
N ILE A 237 -9.84 -12.16 13.96
CA ILE A 237 -9.89 -10.71 14.16
C ILE A 237 -8.72 -10.25 15.03
N VAL A 238 -8.08 -9.18 14.61
CA VAL A 238 -7.09 -8.46 15.40
C VAL A 238 -7.66 -7.06 15.63
N PRO A 239 -8.02 -6.72 16.88
CA PRO A 239 -8.69 -5.45 17.17
C PRO A 239 -7.78 -4.26 16.86
N GLY A 240 -8.39 -3.18 16.39
CA GLY A 240 -7.72 -1.91 16.16
C GLY A 240 -7.47 -1.15 17.47
N ARG A 241 -6.64 -0.12 17.38
CA ARG A 241 -6.38 0.81 18.48
C ARG A 241 -7.14 2.12 18.27
N LYS A 242 -7.92 2.53 19.22
CA LYS A 242 -8.63 3.82 19.18
C LYS A 242 -7.65 4.97 19.44
N VAL A 243 -7.55 5.89 18.50
CA VAL A 243 -6.73 7.11 18.58
C VAL A 243 -7.50 8.29 18.02
N LYS A 244 -7.04 9.50 18.32
CA LYS A 244 -7.58 10.71 17.67
C LYS A 244 -6.84 10.87 16.33
N ALA A 245 -7.51 10.50 15.25
CA ALA A 245 -6.95 10.68 13.91
C ALA A 245 -6.80 12.18 13.56
N VAL A 246 -5.71 12.50 12.89
CA VAL A 246 -5.38 13.81 12.31
C VAL A 246 -5.49 13.72 10.79
N ASP A 247 -4.86 12.68 10.21
CA ASP A 247 -4.87 12.42 8.77
C ASP A 247 -4.83 10.89 8.55
N THR A 248 -5.78 10.35 7.79
CA THR A 248 -5.86 8.91 7.52
C THR A 248 -5.14 8.49 6.25
N THR A 249 -4.53 9.43 5.53
CA THR A 249 -3.78 9.18 4.30
C THR A 249 -2.63 8.21 4.57
N GLY A 250 -2.52 7.15 3.76
CA GLY A 250 -1.46 6.17 3.89
C GLY A 250 -1.59 5.19 5.06
N ALA A 251 -2.70 5.22 5.85
CA ALA A 251 -2.91 4.28 6.95
C ALA A 251 -2.88 2.81 6.50
N GLY A 252 -3.54 2.51 5.38
CA GLY A 252 -3.51 1.19 4.75
C GLY A 252 -2.11 0.80 4.27
N ASP A 253 -1.36 1.76 3.70
CA ASP A 253 0.02 1.53 3.27
C ASP A 253 0.94 1.25 4.47
N CYS A 254 0.76 2.00 5.57
CA CYS A 254 1.46 1.75 6.83
C CYS A 254 1.19 0.35 7.35
N PHE A 255 -0.07 -0.07 7.34
CA PHE A 255 -0.47 -1.43 7.72
C PHE A 255 0.23 -2.47 6.85
N VAL A 256 0.14 -2.36 5.52
CA VAL A 256 0.72 -3.35 4.58
C VAL A 256 2.24 -3.42 4.69
N GLY A 257 2.94 -2.30 4.72
CA GLY A 257 4.40 -2.26 4.86
C GLY A 257 4.88 -2.84 6.19
N SER A 258 4.21 -2.50 7.29
CA SER A 258 4.53 -3.03 8.63
C SER A 258 4.20 -4.52 8.73
N LEU A 259 3.09 -4.98 8.13
CA LEU A 259 2.73 -6.40 8.03
C LEU A 259 3.84 -7.18 7.30
N ALA A 260 4.24 -6.71 6.12
CA ALA A 260 5.28 -7.35 5.32
C ALA A 260 6.62 -7.43 6.07
N ALA A 261 6.99 -6.37 6.78
CA ALA A 261 8.20 -6.35 7.60
C ALA A 261 8.18 -7.42 8.70
N ARG A 262 7.07 -7.56 9.43
CA ARG A 262 6.94 -8.55 10.50
C ARG A 262 6.93 -9.98 9.97
N LEU A 263 6.29 -10.20 8.82
CA LEU A 263 6.35 -11.50 8.14
C LEU A 263 7.78 -11.84 7.71
N ALA A 264 8.55 -10.88 7.19
CA ALA A 264 9.96 -11.08 6.84
C ALA A 264 10.84 -11.38 8.06
N GLN A 265 10.46 -10.91 9.25
CA GLN A 265 11.11 -11.21 10.52
C GLN A 265 10.67 -12.56 11.13
N GLY A 266 9.71 -13.27 10.49
CA GLY A 266 9.26 -14.60 10.89
C GLY A 266 8.07 -14.63 11.84
N ASP A 267 7.38 -13.51 12.05
CA ASP A 267 6.15 -13.50 12.85
C ASP A 267 5.04 -14.28 12.16
N ALA A 268 4.23 -14.96 12.97
CA ALA A 268 2.95 -15.49 12.50
C ALA A 268 2.00 -14.35 12.12
N LEU A 269 1.12 -14.59 11.12
CA LEU A 269 0.23 -13.56 10.58
C LEU A 269 -0.57 -12.77 11.63
N PRO A 270 -1.20 -13.38 12.67
CA PRO A 270 -1.91 -12.60 13.68
C PRO A 270 -1.01 -11.66 14.51
N GLN A 271 0.26 -12.04 14.72
CA GLN A 271 1.24 -11.19 15.40
C GLN A 271 1.67 -10.02 14.51
N ALA A 272 1.97 -10.30 13.24
CA ALA A 272 2.29 -9.30 12.25
C ALA A 272 1.15 -8.28 12.08
N MET A 273 -0.12 -8.74 12.05
CA MET A 273 -1.30 -7.87 12.00
C MET A 273 -1.45 -7.00 13.24
N ARG A 274 -1.20 -7.52 14.45
CA ARG A 274 -1.24 -6.71 15.68
C ARG A 274 -0.24 -5.56 15.61
N HIS A 275 0.98 -5.85 15.21
CA HIS A 275 2.02 -4.84 15.04
C HIS A 275 1.62 -3.81 13.96
N ALA A 276 1.11 -4.27 12.82
CA ALA A 276 0.65 -3.41 11.73
C ALA A 276 -0.51 -2.49 12.15
N ASN A 277 -1.46 -2.96 12.95
CA ASN A 277 -2.54 -2.13 13.52
C ASN A 277 -2.00 -1.03 14.43
N VAL A 278 -1.01 -1.33 15.28
CA VAL A 278 -0.35 -0.31 16.12
C VAL A 278 0.38 0.69 15.25
N ALA A 279 1.15 0.26 14.26
CA ALA A 279 1.84 1.14 13.34
C ALA A 279 0.88 2.08 12.60
N ALA A 280 -0.18 1.54 12.02
CA ALA A 280 -1.22 2.33 11.34
C ALA A 280 -1.91 3.32 12.30
N SER A 281 -2.17 2.93 13.57
CA SER A 281 -2.74 3.83 14.57
C SER A 281 -1.84 5.02 14.92
N ILE A 282 -0.51 4.85 14.85
CA ILE A 282 0.44 5.97 15.01
C ILE A 282 0.42 6.86 13.78
N ALA A 283 0.49 6.27 12.59
CA ALA A 283 0.51 7.01 11.33
C ALA A 283 -0.65 7.99 11.21
N VAL A 284 -1.88 7.58 11.54
CA VAL A 284 -3.07 8.44 11.44
C VAL A 284 -3.08 9.61 12.44
N THR A 285 -2.18 9.67 13.41
CA THR A 285 -2.02 10.83 14.30
C THR A 285 -1.10 11.91 13.74
N ARG A 286 -0.56 11.71 12.54
CA ARG A 286 0.40 12.59 11.87
C ARG A 286 -0.14 13.03 10.52
N VAL A 287 0.31 14.17 10.03
CA VAL A 287 -0.04 14.66 8.69
C VAL A 287 0.87 14.02 7.63
N GLY A 288 0.30 13.64 6.50
CA GLY A 288 1.00 13.09 5.34
C GLY A 288 1.02 11.56 5.31
N ALA A 289 1.55 11.00 4.22
CA ALA A 289 1.60 9.56 3.96
C ALA A 289 3.00 8.98 4.29
N GLY A 290 3.94 9.00 3.34
CA GLY A 290 5.28 8.42 3.55
C GLY A 290 6.05 9.04 4.74
N ASP A 291 5.86 10.32 5.01
CA ASP A 291 6.50 11.01 6.13
C ASP A 291 5.91 10.60 7.50
N ALA A 292 4.64 10.19 7.53
CA ALA A 292 3.91 9.81 8.76
C ALA A 292 4.24 8.41 9.29
N MET A 293 4.94 7.57 8.50
CA MET A 293 5.23 6.18 8.87
C MET A 293 6.05 6.10 10.17
N PRO A 294 5.63 5.32 11.18
CA PRO A 294 6.36 5.18 12.45
C PRO A 294 7.60 4.30 12.32
N THR A 295 8.54 4.46 13.24
CA THR A 295 9.66 3.54 13.42
C THR A 295 9.27 2.33 14.26
N ALA A 296 10.08 1.27 14.22
CA ALA A 296 9.89 0.08 15.05
C ALA A 296 9.84 0.41 16.55
N ASP A 297 10.73 1.30 17.02
CA ASP A 297 10.78 1.70 18.43
C ASP A 297 9.50 2.40 18.88
N GLU A 298 8.92 3.26 18.02
CA GLU A 298 7.65 3.94 18.32
C GLU A 298 6.48 2.92 18.40
N VAL A 299 6.48 1.92 17.54
CA VAL A 299 5.46 0.86 17.56
C VAL A 299 5.62 -0.01 18.80
N LEU A 300 6.84 -0.43 19.13
CA LEU A 300 7.13 -1.25 20.30
C LEU A 300 6.74 -0.54 21.59
N ALA A 301 7.02 0.76 21.72
CA ALA A 301 6.65 1.55 22.88
C ALA A 301 5.13 1.60 23.17
N LEU A 302 4.30 1.35 22.15
CA LEU A 302 2.84 1.33 22.28
C LEU A 302 2.22 -0.07 22.24
N SER A 303 3.05 -1.11 22.06
CA SER A 303 2.61 -2.51 22.00
C SER A 303 2.59 -3.19 23.37
N VAL A 304 2.93 -2.46 24.44
CA VAL A 304 2.95 -2.94 25.85
C VAL A 304 1.60 -2.81 26.51
#